data_c0dfaaea6bf289fb2c7377ff4f7cfdd8
#
_entry.id   c0dfaaea6bf289fb2c7377ff4f7cfdd8
#
_cell.length_a   1.000
_cell.length_b   1.000
_cell.length_c   1.000
_cell.angle_alpha   90.00
_cell.angle_beta   90.00
_cell.angle_gamma   90.00
#
_symmetry.space_group_name_H-M   'P 1'
#
loop_
_entity.id
_entity.type
_entity.pdbx_description
1 polymer ?
#
loop_
_entity_poly.entity_id
_entity_poly.type
_entity_poly.pdbx_seq_one_letter_code
_entity_poly.pdbx_strand_id
1 'polypeptide(L)'
;TASLFVLKDYDNFLKDFSVVRKLKNLSRNLKTQPKNIIFVSSEINIPDSLKEFVTLIEFPLPSYSEILEELNRLVSSLQQEIDSTRLNNIATACQGLSLERIRRVLSKVIAKYGEINESSPDLILQEKKQIIQQTQLLEFCLTDKSIFDLGGLDNFKDWLKLRDQAFSQEA
;
A
#
# COMPACT_ATOMS: atom_id res chain seq x y z
N THR A 1 19.40 -26.02 -17.62
CA THR A 1 19.66 -24.69 -17.04
C THR A 1 18.54 -24.31 -16.09
N ALA A 2 18.90 -23.76 -14.92
CA ALA A 2 17.94 -23.17 -14.01
C ALA A 2 17.29 -21.94 -14.67
N SER A 3 15.97 -21.78 -14.52
CA SER A 3 15.25 -20.68 -15.16
C SER A 3 14.11 -20.20 -14.26
N LEU A 4 13.90 -18.89 -14.25
CA LEU A 4 12.80 -18.23 -13.58
C LEU A 4 11.94 -17.52 -14.62
N PHE A 5 10.65 -17.86 -14.66
CA PHE A 5 9.68 -17.23 -15.54
C PHE A 5 8.77 -16.32 -14.71
N VAL A 6 8.70 -15.04 -15.06
CA VAL A 6 7.84 -14.06 -14.41
C VAL A 6 6.73 -13.68 -15.37
N LEU A 7 5.49 -13.95 -14.98
CA LEU A 7 4.29 -13.64 -15.74
C LEU A 7 3.52 -12.53 -15.00
N LYS A 8 3.42 -11.38 -15.63
CA LYS A 8 2.68 -10.22 -15.08
C LYS A 8 1.26 -10.21 -15.60
N ASP A 9 0.32 -9.84 -14.72
CA ASP A 9 -1.10 -9.66 -15.05
C ASP A 9 -1.73 -10.89 -15.71
N TYR A 10 -1.27 -12.07 -15.32
CA TYR A 10 -1.71 -13.34 -15.88
C TYR A 10 -3.00 -13.88 -15.25
N ASP A 11 -3.51 -13.22 -14.21
CA ASP A 11 -4.72 -13.57 -13.44
C ASP A 11 -5.96 -13.66 -14.34
N ASN A 12 -6.10 -12.79 -15.32
CA ASN A 12 -7.21 -12.81 -16.27
C ASN A 12 -7.28 -14.10 -17.09
N PHE A 13 -6.15 -14.72 -17.38
CA PHE A 13 -6.07 -15.99 -18.11
C PHE A 13 -6.38 -17.21 -17.22
N LEU A 14 -6.36 -17.07 -15.91
CA LEU A 14 -6.71 -18.13 -14.96
C LEU A 14 -8.22 -18.48 -14.96
N LYS A 15 -9.03 -17.71 -15.67
CA LYS A 15 -10.44 -18.01 -15.93
C LYS A 15 -10.62 -19.06 -17.05
N ASP A 16 -9.63 -19.25 -17.90
CA ASP A 16 -9.67 -20.23 -19.01
C ASP A 16 -9.27 -21.63 -18.50
N PHE A 17 -10.20 -22.56 -18.61
CA PHE A 17 -9.99 -23.95 -18.22
C PHE A 17 -8.78 -24.62 -18.91
N SER A 18 -8.54 -24.32 -20.18
CA SER A 18 -7.42 -24.87 -20.94
C SER A 18 -6.07 -24.37 -20.40
N VAL A 19 -6.00 -23.09 -20.02
CA VAL A 19 -4.83 -22.48 -19.38
C VAL A 19 -4.59 -23.12 -18.02
N VAL A 20 -5.62 -23.19 -17.17
CA VAL A 20 -5.55 -23.82 -15.84
C VAL A 20 -5.04 -25.26 -15.95
N ARG A 21 -5.57 -26.05 -16.89
CA ARG A 21 -5.14 -27.43 -17.10
C ARG A 21 -3.67 -27.53 -17.54
N LYS A 22 -3.22 -26.66 -18.44
CA LYS A 22 -1.81 -26.58 -18.86
C LYS A 22 -0.90 -26.22 -17.70
N LEU A 23 -1.28 -25.25 -16.87
CA LEU A 23 -0.52 -24.85 -15.68
C LEU A 23 -0.42 -26.00 -14.68
N LYS A 24 -1.51 -26.72 -14.43
CA LYS A 24 -1.52 -27.91 -13.56
C LYS A 24 -0.58 -29.02 -14.08
N ASN A 25 -0.55 -29.27 -15.37
CA ASN A 25 0.37 -30.23 -15.96
C ASN A 25 1.82 -29.73 -15.87
N LEU A 26 2.03 -28.43 -16.14
CA LEU A 26 3.34 -27.81 -16.06
C LEU A 26 3.91 -27.85 -14.65
N SER A 27 3.10 -27.57 -13.62
CA SER A 27 3.53 -27.59 -12.21
C SER A 27 4.05 -28.98 -11.79
N ARG A 28 3.46 -30.06 -12.31
CA ARG A 28 3.95 -31.44 -12.07
C ARG A 28 5.31 -31.67 -12.70
N ASN A 29 5.52 -31.18 -13.92
CA ASN A 29 6.79 -31.32 -14.64
C ASN A 29 7.90 -30.48 -14.02
N LEU A 30 7.55 -29.31 -13.45
CA LEU A 30 8.51 -28.42 -12.82
C LEU A 30 9.09 -28.98 -11.51
N LYS A 31 8.40 -29.90 -10.83
CA LYS A 31 8.88 -30.52 -9.58
C LYS A 31 10.25 -31.21 -9.76
N THR A 32 10.57 -31.66 -10.93
CA THR A 32 11.82 -32.38 -11.25
C THR A 32 12.85 -31.53 -11.97
N GLN A 33 12.56 -30.25 -12.18
CA GLN A 33 13.42 -29.33 -12.92
C GLN A 33 13.74 -28.09 -12.08
N PRO A 34 14.95 -27.51 -12.20
CA PRO A 34 15.30 -26.27 -11.53
C PRO A 34 14.69 -25.06 -12.25
N LYS A 35 13.39 -25.07 -12.41
CA LYS A 35 12.62 -24.00 -13.07
C LYS A 35 11.46 -23.57 -12.19
N ASN A 36 11.23 -22.29 -12.09
CA ASN A 36 10.16 -21.71 -11.31
C ASN A 36 9.34 -20.73 -12.16
N ILE A 37 8.05 -20.62 -11.84
CA ILE A 37 7.14 -19.64 -12.43
C ILE A 37 6.64 -18.75 -11.30
N ILE A 38 6.71 -17.45 -11.49
CA ILE A 38 6.14 -16.45 -10.58
C ILE A 38 5.05 -15.70 -11.34
N PHE A 39 3.88 -15.63 -10.75
CA PHE A 39 2.79 -14.76 -11.19
C PHE A 39 2.83 -13.49 -10.36
N VAL A 40 2.80 -12.34 -11.01
CA VAL A 40 2.71 -11.03 -10.35
C VAL A 40 1.42 -10.38 -10.81
N SER A 41 0.52 -10.10 -9.87
CA SER A 41 -0.77 -9.46 -10.15
C SER A 41 -1.23 -8.64 -8.95
N SER A 42 -2.06 -7.64 -9.19
CA SER A 42 -2.67 -6.82 -8.12
C SER A 42 -3.76 -7.58 -7.37
N GLU A 43 -4.47 -8.48 -8.06
CA GLU A 43 -5.49 -9.35 -7.50
C GLU A 43 -5.28 -10.75 -8.02
N ILE A 44 -5.27 -11.75 -7.14
CA ILE A 44 -5.11 -13.14 -7.54
C ILE A 44 -6.33 -13.94 -7.11
N ASN A 45 -7.12 -14.35 -8.12
CA ASN A 45 -8.18 -15.34 -7.92
C ASN A 45 -7.67 -16.69 -8.40
N ILE A 46 -7.15 -17.51 -7.47
CA ILE A 46 -6.56 -18.82 -7.79
C ILE A 46 -7.68 -19.87 -7.87
N PRO A 47 -7.88 -20.51 -9.03
CA PRO A 47 -8.79 -21.64 -9.15
C PRO A 47 -8.46 -22.76 -8.16
N ASP A 48 -9.47 -23.41 -7.57
CA ASP A 48 -9.31 -24.45 -6.57
C ASP A 48 -8.36 -25.59 -7.04
N SER A 49 -8.43 -25.90 -8.32
CA SER A 49 -7.59 -26.94 -8.93
C SER A 49 -6.09 -26.60 -8.96
N LEU A 50 -5.70 -25.34 -8.72
CA LEU A 50 -4.31 -24.87 -8.70
C LEU A 50 -3.82 -24.57 -7.28
N LYS A 51 -4.71 -24.43 -6.29
CA LYS A 51 -4.34 -24.02 -4.92
C LYS A 51 -3.24 -24.90 -4.29
N GLU A 52 -3.24 -26.22 -4.55
CA GLU A 52 -2.23 -27.13 -4.03
C GLU A 52 -0.85 -26.96 -4.69
N PHE A 53 -0.76 -26.30 -5.83
CA PHE A 53 0.47 -26.14 -6.60
C PHE A 53 1.06 -24.74 -6.54
N VAL A 54 0.34 -23.78 -5.94
CA VAL A 54 0.71 -22.38 -5.89
C VAL A 54 0.93 -21.97 -4.44
N THR A 55 2.06 -21.32 -4.19
CA THR A 55 2.31 -20.64 -2.91
C THR A 55 2.01 -19.17 -3.12
N LEU A 56 1.06 -18.64 -2.34
CA LEU A 56 0.75 -17.22 -2.33
C LEU A 56 1.77 -16.48 -1.47
N ILE A 57 2.37 -15.46 -2.04
CA ILE A 57 3.27 -14.54 -1.35
C ILE A 57 2.63 -13.16 -1.43
N GLU A 58 2.25 -12.62 -0.30
CA GLU A 58 1.73 -11.28 -0.20
C GLU A 58 2.88 -10.27 -0.21
N PHE A 59 2.74 -9.21 -1.00
CA PHE A 59 3.68 -8.10 -1.03
C PHE A 59 3.07 -6.93 -0.25
N PRO A 60 3.47 -6.72 1.01
CA PRO A 60 2.84 -5.73 1.86
C PRO A 60 3.16 -4.29 1.41
N LEU A 61 2.36 -3.35 1.88
CA LEU A 61 2.69 -1.93 1.79
C LEU A 61 3.94 -1.64 2.63
N PRO A 62 4.69 -0.56 2.31
CA PRO A 62 5.91 -0.25 3.03
C PRO A 62 5.64 0.03 4.51
N SER A 63 6.53 -0.48 5.35
CA SER A 63 6.58 -0.18 6.78
C SER A 63 6.99 1.27 7.02
N TYR A 64 6.74 1.77 8.22
CA TYR A 64 7.16 3.12 8.61
C TYR A 64 8.68 3.36 8.42
N SER A 65 9.51 2.37 8.76
CA SER A 65 10.97 2.43 8.58
C SER A 65 11.37 2.55 7.11
N GLU A 66 10.75 1.76 6.23
CA GLU A 66 11.01 1.82 4.78
C GLU A 66 10.57 3.16 4.18
N ILE A 67 9.46 3.73 4.69
CA ILE A 67 9.03 5.07 4.30
C ILE A 67 10.05 6.12 4.72
N LEU A 68 10.56 6.06 5.96
CA LEU A 68 11.58 6.97 6.44
C LEU A 68 12.89 6.86 5.65
N GLU A 69 13.33 5.66 5.32
CA GLU A 69 14.51 5.45 4.47
C GLU A 69 14.35 6.10 3.10
N GLU A 70 13.18 5.94 2.48
CA GLU A 70 12.88 6.55 1.17
C GLU A 70 12.84 8.09 1.26
N LEU A 71 12.23 8.64 2.31
CA LEU A 71 12.21 10.08 2.57
C LEU A 71 13.62 10.64 2.77
N ASN A 72 14.44 9.99 3.61
CA ASN A 72 15.83 10.39 3.85
C ASN A 72 16.64 10.36 2.56
N ARG A 73 16.45 9.35 1.70
CA ARG A 73 17.09 9.26 0.39
C ARG A 73 16.74 10.43 -0.51
N LEU A 74 15.46 10.80 -0.55
CA LEU A 74 14.98 11.93 -1.35
C LEU A 74 15.51 13.26 -0.83
N VAL A 75 15.44 13.50 0.48
CA VAL A 75 15.94 14.72 1.15
C VAL A 75 17.43 14.88 0.88
N SER A 76 18.20 13.80 1.01
CA SER A 76 19.65 13.82 0.72
C SER A 76 19.94 14.15 -0.76
N SER A 77 19.12 13.63 -1.69
CA SER A 77 19.27 13.92 -3.11
C SER A 77 18.97 15.38 -3.47
N LEU A 78 18.12 16.04 -2.68
CA LEU A 78 17.77 17.46 -2.82
C LEU A 78 18.75 18.40 -2.10
N GLN A 79 19.69 17.84 -1.33
CA GLN A 79 20.59 18.61 -0.45
C GLN A 79 19.79 19.53 0.52
N GLN A 80 18.62 19.09 0.93
CA GLN A 80 17.73 19.82 1.81
C GLN A 80 17.94 19.36 3.25
N GLU A 81 17.98 20.31 4.19
CA GLU A 81 17.93 20.03 5.63
C GLU A 81 16.47 20.08 6.11
N ILE A 82 15.99 18.98 6.66
CA ILE A 82 14.62 18.88 7.21
C ILE A 82 14.73 18.44 8.66
N ASP A 83 13.97 19.11 9.52
CA ASP A 83 13.85 18.72 10.92
C ASP A 83 13.23 17.31 11.05
N SER A 84 13.74 16.53 12.01
CA SER A 84 13.30 15.16 12.26
C SER A 84 11.80 15.04 12.57
N THR A 85 11.25 16.02 13.30
CA THR A 85 9.82 16.06 13.63
C THR A 85 8.98 16.19 12.35
N ARG A 86 9.40 17.07 11.45
CA ARG A 86 8.72 17.28 10.16
C ARG A 86 8.81 16.02 9.29
N LEU A 87 9.97 15.39 9.24
CA LEU A 87 10.17 14.15 8.48
C LEU A 87 9.26 13.03 8.98
N ASN A 88 9.14 12.88 10.31
CA ASN A 88 8.26 11.92 10.94
C ASN A 88 6.77 12.19 10.63
N ASN A 89 6.35 13.45 10.65
CA ASN A 89 4.98 13.82 10.27
C ASN A 89 4.65 13.45 8.83
N ILE A 90 5.59 13.68 7.91
CA ILE A 90 5.44 13.30 6.50
C ILE A 90 5.42 11.78 6.36
N ALA A 91 6.28 11.06 7.07
CA ALA A 91 6.30 9.59 7.06
C ALA A 91 4.96 9.02 7.55
N THR A 92 4.43 9.55 8.64
CA THR A 92 3.11 9.16 9.17
C THR A 92 2.00 9.45 8.14
N ALA A 93 2.05 10.60 7.50
CA ALA A 93 1.09 10.92 6.44
C ALA A 93 1.19 9.96 5.23
N CYS A 94 2.38 9.43 4.93
CA CYS A 94 2.62 8.48 3.84
C CYS A 94 2.17 7.04 4.15
N GLN A 95 1.95 6.67 5.41
CA GLN A 95 1.52 5.30 5.76
C GLN A 95 0.26 4.90 4.99
N GLY A 96 0.21 3.64 4.54
CA GLY A 96 -0.89 3.12 3.72
C GLY A 96 -0.80 3.44 2.22
N LEU A 97 0.26 4.12 1.77
CA LEU A 97 0.58 4.31 0.36
C LEU A 97 1.69 3.36 -0.08
N SER A 98 1.66 2.92 -1.34
CA SER A 98 2.81 2.22 -1.94
C SER A 98 3.98 3.18 -2.17
N LEU A 99 5.22 2.66 -2.21
CA LEU A 99 6.42 3.48 -2.46
C LEU A 99 6.32 4.28 -3.76
N GLU A 100 5.73 3.72 -4.80
CA GLU A 100 5.50 4.41 -6.07
C GLU A 100 4.58 5.63 -5.90
N ARG A 101 3.52 5.50 -5.11
CA ARG A 101 2.60 6.60 -4.84
C ARG A 101 3.25 7.67 -3.97
N ILE A 102 4.06 7.26 -2.99
CA ILE A 102 4.85 8.16 -2.15
C ILE A 102 5.79 8.99 -3.04
N ARG A 103 6.56 8.33 -3.91
CA ARG A 103 7.46 9.01 -4.86
C ARG A 103 6.72 9.99 -5.75
N ARG A 104 5.57 9.58 -6.27
CA ARG A 104 4.74 10.42 -7.16
C ARG A 104 4.23 11.67 -6.45
N VAL A 105 3.70 11.54 -5.23
CA VAL A 105 3.18 12.70 -4.50
C VAL A 105 4.30 13.63 -4.07
N LEU A 106 5.43 13.09 -3.61
CA LEU A 106 6.59 13.90 -3.25
C LEU A 106 7.20 14.60 -4.47
N SER A 107 7.24 13.95 -5.63
CA SER A 107 7.64 14.62 -6.88
C SER A 107 6.71 15.77 -7.25
N LYS A 108 5.39 15.63 -7.02
CA LYS A 108 4.44 16.75 -7.19
C LYS A 108 4.71 17.89 -6.20
N VAL A 109 5.03 17.57 -4.94
CA VAL A 109 5.41 18.57 -3.93
C VAL A 109 6.64 19.33 -4.38
N ILE A 110 7.70 18.63 -4.76
CA ILE A 110 8.97 19.20 -5.20
C ILE A 110 8.77 20.04 -6.46
N ALA A 111 7.99 19.56 -7.43
CA ALA A 111 7.69 20.30 -8.66
C ALA A 111 6.91 21.61 -8.39
N LYS A 112 6.07 21.63 -7.35
CA LYS A 112 5.24 22.78 -7.00
C LYS A 112 5.97 23.81 -6.14
N TYR A 113 6.76 23.34 -5.17
CA TYR A 113 7.35 24.18 -4.13
C TYR A 113 8.87 24.26 -4.19
N GLY A 114 9.53 23.42 -5.02
CA GLY A 114 11.00 23.31 -5.10
C GLY A 114 11.62 22.48 -3.97
N GLU A 115 10.85 22.22 -2.91
CA GLU A 115 11.31 21.55 -1.69
C GLU A 115 10.19 20.75 -1.02
N ILE A 116 10.56 19.90 -0.08
CA ILE A 116 9.61 19.23 0.82
C ILE A 116 9.33 20.17 1.98
N ASN A 117 8.10 20.66 2.11
CA ASN A 117 7.70 21.71 3.05
C ASN A 117 6.50 21.29 3.93
N GLU A 118 5.98 22.23 4.73
CA GLU A 118 4.85 22.02 5.64
C GLU A 118 3.53 21.67 4.93
N SER A 119 3.38 22.03 3.65
CA SER A 119 2.20 21.68 2.85
C SER A 119 2.27 20.25 2.26
N SER A 120 3.37 19.53 2.48
CA SER A 120 3.54 18.16 1.95
C SER A 120 2.48 17.19 2.47
N PRO A 121 2.10 17.18 3.77
CA PRO A 121 1.05 16.32 4.29
C PRO A 121 -0.31 16.54 3.63
N ASP A 122 -0.66 17.78 3.28
CA ASP A 122 -1.95 18.10 2.63
C ASP A 122 -2.05 17.46 1.24
N LEU A 123 -0.98 17.52 0.45
CA LEU A 123 -0.93 16.88 -0.87
C LEU A 123 -0.94 15.36 -0.76
N ILE A 124 -0.30 14.79 0.26
CA ILE A 124 -0.35 13.36 0.55
C ILE A 124 -1.79 12.95 0.91
N LEU A 125 -2.46 13.74 1.73
CA LEU A 125 -3.86 13.51 2.10
C LEU A 125 -4.79 13.56 0.90
N GLN A 126 -4.58 14.50 -0.03
CA GLN A 126 -5.31 14.57 -1.29
C GLN A 126 -5.11 13.31 -2.15
N GLU A 127 -3.89 12.78 -2.23
CA GLU A 127 -3.61 11.53 -2.94
C GLU A 127 -4.35 10.35 -2.29
N LYS A 128 -4.34 10.25 -0.95
CA LYS A 128 -5.12 9.25 -0.21
C LYS A 128 -6.61 9.36 -0.49
N LYS A 129 -7.15 10.57 -0.50
CA LYS A 129 -8.54 10.83 -0.83
C LYS A 129 -8.90 10.31 -2.22
N GLN A 130 -8.06 10.54 -3.22
CA GLN A 130 -8.28 10.03 -4.57
C GLN A 130 -8.30 8.50 -4.63
N ILE A 131 -7.43 7.83 -3.85
CA ILE A 131 -7.42 6.36 -3.77
C ILE A 131 -8.72 5.84 -3.20
N ILE A 132 -9.17 6.40 -2.08
CA ILE A 132 -10.42 6.00 -1.42
C ILE A 132 -11.61 6.21 -2.36
N GLN A 133 -11.67 7.33 -3.06
CA GLN A 133 -12.73 7.61 -4.04
C GLN A 133 -12.73 6.61 -5.22
N GLN A 134 -11.57 6.10 -5.64
CA GLN A 134 -11.49 5.09 -6.70
C GLN A 134 -12.09 3.75 -6.30
N THR A 135 -12.15 3.43 -5.01
CA THR A 135 -12.74 2.16 -4.53
C THR A 135 -14.26 2.11 -4.64
N GLN A 136 -14.93 3.26 -4.76
CA GLN A 136 -16.39 3.44 -4.77
C GLN A 136 -17.14 2.84 -3.55
N LEU A 137 -16.38 2.28 -2.60
CA LEU A 137 -16.91 1.62 -1.39
C LEU A 137 -16.83 2.52 -0.17
N LEU A 138 -15.93 3.50 -0.18
CA LEU A 138 -15.66 4.39 0.94
C LEU A 138 -15.71 5.84 0.48
N GLU A 139 -16.25 6.70 1.32
CA GLU A 139 -16.21 8.15 1.16
C GLU A 139 -15.23 8.76 2.17
N PHE A 140 -14.39 9.66 1.68
CA PHE A 140 -13.48 10.40 2.54
C PHE A 140 -14.18 11.66 3.05
N CYS A 141 -14.56 11.64 4.32
CA CYS A 141 -15.19 12.79 4.98
C CYS A 141 -14.16 13.65 5.68
N LEU A 142 -14.02 14.91 5.25
CA LEU A 142 -13.35 15.93 6.03
C LEU A 142 -14.39 16.54 6.98
N THR A 143 -14.12 16.47 8.27
CA THR A 143 -14.97 17.12 9.26
C THR A 143 -14.12 18.04 10.12
N ASP A 144 -14.56 19.29 10.26
CA ASP A 144 -13.97 20.25 11.18
C ASP A 144 -14.60 20.15 12.59
N LYS A 145 -15.56 19.21 12.75
CA LYS A 145 -16.29 19.03 14.00
C LYS A 145 -15.67 17.91 14.82
N SER A 146 -15.48 18.19 16.09
CA SER A 146 -15.06 17.20 17.07
C SER A 146 -16.25 16.36 17.53
N ILE A 147 -15.99 15.13 17.97
CA ILE A 147 -16.99 14.29 18.64
C ILE A 147 -17.55 14.97 19.89
N PHE A 148 -16.81 15.89 20.48
CA PHE A 148 -17.24 16.67 21.65
C PHE A 148 -18.28 17.74 21.32
N ASP A 149 -18.40 18.14 20.05
CA ASP A 149 -19.40 19.09 19.57
C ASP A 149 -20.80 18.46 19.46
N LEU A 150 -20.88 17.11 19.55
CA LEU A 150 -22.15 16.39 19.58
C LEU A 150 -22.71 16.39 21.01
N GLY A 151 -23.92 16.87 21.18
CA GLY A 151 -24.65 16.77 22.45
C GLY A 151 -25.09 15.33 22.73
N GLY A 152 -24.95 14.86 23.99
CA GLY A 152 -25.35 13.51 24.41
C GLY A 152 -24.41 12.41 23.91
N LEU A 153 -24.92 11.17 23.84
CA LEU A 153 -24.21 9.97 23.39
C LEU A 153 -22.94 9.62 24.23
N ASP A 154 -22.98 9.86 25.54
CA ASP A 154 -21.81 9.73 26.41
C ASP A 154 -21.18 8.32 26.36
N ASN A 155 -22.01 7.27 26.44
CA ASN A 155 -21.54 5.88 26.32
C ASN A 155 -20.85 5.60 24.97
N PHE A 156 -21.34 6.20 23.89
CA PHE A 156 -20.73 6.06 22.55
C PHE A 156 -19.41 6.81 22.45
N LYS A 157 -19.33 8.01 23.07
CA LYS A 157 -18.09 8.79 23.14
C LYS A 157 -17.02 8.05 23.93
N ASP A 158 -17.38 7.44 25.04
CA ASP A 158 -16.44 6.67 25.87
C ASP A 158 -15.98 5.39 25.13
N TRP A 159 -16.88 4.73 24.41
CA TRP A 159 -16.52 3.60 23.57
C TRP A 159 -15.54 4.00 22.45
N LEU A 160 -15.76 5.15 21.81
CA LEU A 160 -14.86 5.68 20.78
C LEU A 160 -13.48 6.05 21.34
N LYS A 161 -13.41 6.67 22.52
CA LYS A 161 -12.12 6.97 23.18
C LYS A 161 -11.30 5.72 23.43
N LEU A 162 -11.94 4.64 23.89
CA LEU A 162 -11.27 3.36 24.08
C LEU A 162 -10.75 2.77 22.79
N ARG A 163 -11.50 2.94 21.68
CA ARG A 163 -11.07 2.49 20.36
C ARG A 163 -9.94 3.35 19.80
N ASP A 164 -9.97 4.65 20.01
CA ASP A 164 -8.92 5.56 19.56
C ASP A 164 -7.56 5.20 20.17
N GLN A 165 -7.52 4.79 21.43
CA GLN A 165 -6.32 4.29 22.08
C GLN A 165 -5.73 3.05 21.39
N ALA A 166 -6.57 2.18 20.83
CA ALA A 166 -6.12 0.99 20.12
C ALA A 166 -5.48 1.30 18.74
N PHE A 167 -5.66 2.50 18.22
CA PHE A 167 -5.00 2.98 16.99
C PHE A 167 -3.75 3.81 17.25
N SER A 168 -3.41 4.06 18.52
CA SER A 168 -2.16 4.72 18.86
C SER A 168 -0.98 3.79 18.63
N GLN A 169 0.17 4.34 18.24
CA GLN A 169 1.39 3.56 17.94
C GLN A 169 2.01 2.88 19.18
N GLU A 170 1.46 3.14 20.37
CA GLU A 170 1.93 2.59 21.64
C GLU A 170 1.10 1.38 22.12
N ALA A 171 0.17 0.87 21.29
CA ALA A 171 -0.69 -0.27 21.64
C ALA A 171 -0.14 -1.58 21.08
#